data_d880b5b5f06858705633e45b5ff83ded
#
_entry.id   d880b5b5f06858705633e45b5ff83ded
#
_cell.length_a   1.000
_cell.length_b   1.000
_cell.length_c   1.000
_cell.angle_alpha   90.00
_cell.angle_beta   90.00
_cell.angle_gamma   90.00
#
_symmetry.space_group_name_H-M   'P 1'
#
loop_
_entity.id
_entity.type
_entity.pdbx_description
1 polymer ?
#
loop_
_entity_poly.entity_id
_entity_poly.type
_entity_poly.pdbx_seq_one_letter_code
_entity_poly.pdbx_strand_id
1 'polypeptide(L)'
;MKNIVIVSVTNGNNFILAKKIGELLDVKNEVITLEDYQLPLYSEKVELKEKAIINNLCKKIIKADGFVFCGPEYNGGSAPILTNAITWISVTTDYWRDAFSDKIGLIATHSGGDGNCFISTFKQQLEFMGVIVYPRSIKVNKNKEFNVESSKKIIERFQSLL
;
A
#
# COMPACT_ATOMS: atom_id res chain seq x y z
N MET A 1 17.38 4.99 10.82
CA MET A 1 16.26 4.26 11.51
C MET A 1 15.30 3.87 10.42
N LYS A 2 14.93 2.59 10.34
CA LYS A 2 14.02 2.07 9.31
C LYS A 2 12.63 2.69 9.42
N ASN A 3 11.98 2.92 8.28
CA ASN A 3 10.69 3.60 8.18
C ASN A 3 9.74 2.86 7.24
N ILE A 4 8.53 2.57 7.71
CA ILE A 4 7.47 1.92 6.92
C ILE A 4 6.37 2.94 6.61
N VAL A 5 5.93 3.00 5.36
CA VAL A 5 4.69 3.69 5.00
C VAL A 5 3.56 2.67 4.85
N ILE A 6 2.51 2.86 5.63
CA ILE A 6 1.30 2.06 5.57
C ILE A 6 0.29 2.83 4.72
N VAL A 7 0.03 2.32 3.53
CA VAL A 7 -0.86 2.94 2.56
C VAL A 7 -2.24 2.30 2.67
N SER A 8 -3.20 3.04 3.18
CA SER A 8 -4.61 2.67 3.04
C SER A 8 -5.14 3.15 1.71
N VAL A 9 -5.73 2.25 0.94
CA VAL A 9 -6.31 2.58 -0.38
C VAL A 9 -7.58 3.40 -0.24
N THR A 10 -8.38 3.13 0.82
CA THR A 10 -9.65 3.80 1.09
C THR A 10 -9.77 4.20 2.56
N ASN A 11 -10.59 5.20 2.87
CA ASN A 11 -10.80 5.72 4.23
C ASN A 11 -11.69 4.85 5.14
N GLY A 12 -12.23 3.73 4.64
CA GLY A 12 -13.12 2.87 5.41
C GLY A 12 -12.38 1.81 6.24
N ASN A 13 -12.85 0.57 6.14
CA ASN A 13 -12.34 -0.57 6.88
C ASN A 13 -10.84 -0.84 6.65
N ASN A 14 -10.31 -0.52 5.47
CA ASN A 14 -8.89 -0.68 5.19
C ASN A 14 -8.04 0.36 5.92
N PHE A 15 -8.56 1.56 6.20
CA PHE A 15 -7.87 2.54 7.04
C PHE A 15 -7.82 2.11 8.51
N ILE A 16 -8.91 1.51 9.02
CA ILE A 16 -8.94 0.91 10.34
C ILE A 16 -7.93 -0.24 10.43
N LEU A 17 -7.87 -1.10 9.40
CA LEU A 17 -6.89 -2.19 9.32
C LEU A 17 -5.45 -1.65 9.30
N ALA A 18 -5.18 -0.61 8.50
CA ALA A 18 -3.88 0.04 8.42
C ALA A 18 -3.41 0.57 9.78
N LYS A 19 -4.28 1.21 10.55
CA LYS A 19 -3.97 1.68 11.91
C LYS A 19 -3.64 0.53 12.85
N LYS A 20 -4.46 -0.54 12.87
CA LYS A 20 -4.20 -1.73 13.69
C LYS A 20 -2.85 -2.39 13.35
N ILE A 21 -2.47 -2.41 12.08
CA ILE A 21 -1.16 -2.91 11.66
C ILE A 21 -0.05 -1.98 12.15
N GLY A 22 -0.24 -0.66 12.05
CA GLY A 22 0.73 0.32 12.51
C GLY A 22 1.03 0.22 14.01
N GLU A 23 0.01 -0.11 14.83
CA GLU A 23 0.17 -0.33 16.28
C GLU A 23 0.98 -1.60 16.63
N LEU A 24 1.12 -2.54 15.68
CA LEU A 24 1.89 -3.78 15.86
C LEU A 24 3.34 -3.69 15.33
N LEU A 25 3.70 -2.61 14.67
CA LEU A 25 5.06 -2.39 14.15
C LEU A 25 5.95 -1.78 15.24
N ASP A 26 7.12 -2.37 15.44
CA ASP A 26 8.15 -1.87 16.37
C ASP A 26 9.08 -0.82 15.73
N VAL A 27 8.98 -0.61 14.41
CA VAL A 27 9.75 0.38 13.66
C VAL A 27 8.94 1.65 13.43
N LYS A 28 9.63 2.75 13.14
CA LYS A 28 8.95 3.99 12.75
C LYS A 28 8.00 3.73 11.58
N ASN A 29 6.77 4.18 11.71
CA ASN A 29 5.79 4.04 10.64
C ASN A 29 4.87 5.26 10.54
N GLU A 30 4.28 5.43 9.35
CA GLU A 30 3.29 6.46 9.06
C GLU A 30 2.13 5.82 8.29
N VAL A 31 0.91 6.05 8.76
CA VAL A 31 -0.31 5.62 8.05
C VAL A 31 -0.81 6.77 7.19
N ILE A 32 -0.97 6.53 5.90
CA ILE A 32 -1.57 7.46 4.94
C ILE A 32 -2.78 6.82 4.26
N THR A 33 -3.70 7.64 3.76
CA THR A 33 -4.77 7.18 2.88
C THR A 33 -4.71 7.85 1.52
N LEU A 34 -4.93 7.09 0.45
CA LEU A 34 -4.86 7.63 -0.91
C LEU A 34 -6.01 8.61 -1.20
N GLU A 35 -7.13 8.50 -0.49
CA GLU A 35 -8.27 9.40 -0.67
C GLU A 35 -7.96 10.85 -0.24
N ASP A 36 -6.97 11.08 0.62
CA ASP A 36 -6.54 12.43 1.01
C ASP A 36 -5.80 13.18 -0.11
N TYR A 37 -5.27 12.47 -1.10
CA TYR A 37 -4.47 13.08 -2.17
C TYR A 37 -5.30 13.56 -3.36
N GLN A 38 -6.55 13.11 -3.52
CA GLN A 38 -7.49 13.54 -4.56
C GLN A 38 -6.89 13.69 -5.96
N LEU A 39 -6.05 12.73 -6.36
CA LEU A 39 -5.37 12.74 -7.66
C LEU A 39 -6.40 12.55 -8.79
N PRO A 40 -6.40 13.38 -9.84
CA PRO A 40 -7.25 13.17 -10.99
C PRO A 40 -6.92 11.85 -11.67
N LEU A 41 -7.88 11.30 -12.44
CA LEU A 41 -7.59 10.14 -13.24
C LEU A 41 -6.45 10.47 -14.23
N TYR A 42 -5.40 9.65 -14.17
CA TYR A 42 -4.24 9.86 -15.03
C TYR A 42 -4.58 9.69 -16.52
N SER A 43 -4.12 10.64 -17.30
CA SER A 43 -3.93 10.49 -18.73
C SER A 43 -2.76 11.37 -19.16
N GLU A 44 -2.14 11.05 -20.31
CA GLU A 44 -0.98 11.80 -20.84
C GLU A 44 -1.27 13.29 -21.06
N LYS A 45 -2.54 13.68 -21.18
CA LYS A 45 -2.99 15.05 -21.43
C LYS A 45 -3.38 15.80 -20.15
N VAL A 46 -3.45 15.10 -19.01
CA VAL A 46 -3.85 15.71 -17.73
C VAL A 46 -2.64 16.37 -17.08
N GLU A 47 -2.73 17.68 -16.91
CA GLU A 47 -1.76 18.41 -16.10
C GLU A 47 -2.28 18.53 -14.66
N LEU A 48 -1.43 18.18 -13.69
CA LEU A 48 -1.72 18.43 -12.29
C LEU A 48 -1.63 19.93 -12.00
N LYS A 49 -2.75 20.52 -11.61
CA LYS A 49 -2.80 21.92 -11.17
C LYS A 49 -1.99 22.12 -9.88
N GLU A 50 -2.01 21.15 -8.98
CA GLU A 50 -1.32 21.19 -7.69
C GLU A 50 -0.27 20.08 -7.59
N LYS A 51 0.90 20.29 -8.21
CA LYS A 51 2.02 19.34 -8.15
C LYS A 51 2.51 19.06 -6.71
N ALA A 52 2.23 19.96 -5.76
CA ALA A 52 2.64 19.82 -4.38
C ALA A 52 2.06 18.54 -3.72
N ILE A 53 0.83 18.17 -4.05
CA ILE A 53 0.13 17.00 -3.48
C ILE A 53 0.84 15.72 -3.90
N ILE A 54 1.05 15.51 -5.20
CA ILE A 54 1.74 14.31 -5.69
C ILE A 54 3.21 14.28 -5.27
N ASN A 55 3.90 15.42 -5.25
CA ASN A 55 5.27 15.51 -4.79
C ASN A 55 5.40 15.13 -3.30
N ASN A 56 4.41 15.47 -2.48
CA ASN A 56 4.36 15.05 -1.07
C ASN A 56 4.23 13.53 -0.97
N LEU A 57 3.30 12.92 -1.73
CA LEU A 57 3.14 11.46 -1.78
C LEU A 57 4.42 10.78 -2.24
N CYS A 58 5.01 11.21 -3.36
CA CYS A 58 6.27 10.67 -3.88
C CYS A 58 7.39 10.71 -2.84
N LYS A 59 7.56 11.86 -2.13
CA LYS A 59 8.57 12.00 -1.08
C LYS A 59 8.40 10.99 0.05
N LYS A 60 7.16 10.70 0.47
CA LYS A 60 6.89 9.71 1.51
C LYS A 60 7.24 8.31 1.02
N ILE A 61 6.79 7.94 -0.18
CA ILE A 61 7.02 6.63 -0.78
C ILE A 61 8.52 6.41 -1.04
N ILE A 62 9.24 7.37 -1.62
CA ILE A 62 10.68 7.28 -1.90
C ILE A 62 11.50 7.09 -0.61
N LYS A 63 11.14 7.79 0.48
CA LYS A 63 11.84 7.72 1.76
C LYS A 63 11.54 6.49 2.60
N ALA A 64 10.54 5.70 2.23
CA ALA A 64 10.20 4.49 2.94
C ALA A 64 11.22 3.38 2.64
N ASP A 65 11.57 2.60 3.66
CA ASP A 65 12.36 1.37 3.51
C ASP A 65 11.46 0.19 3.15
N GLY A 66 10.17 0.27 3.47
CA GLY A 66 9.18 -0.75 3.16
C GLY A 66 7.76 -0.22 3.21
N PHE A 67 6.83 -1.05 2.75
CA PHE A 67 5.42 -0.71 2.63
C PHE A 67 4.50 -1.74 3.27
N VAL A 68 3.36 -1.26 3.76
CA VAL A 68 2.18 -2.10 3.97
C VAL A 68 1.04 -1.49 3.16
N PHE A 69 0.48 -2.23 2.22
CA PHE A 69 -0.68 -1.80 1.44
C PHE A 69 -1.95 -2.46 1.96
N CYS A 70 -2.90 -1.66 2.40
CA CYS A 70 -4.21 -2.09 2.87
C CYS A 70 -5.29 -1.65 1.88
N GLY A 71 -5.82 -2.59 1.10
CA GLY A 71 -6.78 -2.25 0.05
C GLY A 71 -7.94 -3.25 -0.09
N PRO A 72 -9.11 -2.78 -0.56
CA PRO A 72 -10.23 -3.66 -0.86
C PRO A 72 -10.03 -4.39 -2.20
N GLU A 73 -10.70 -5.54 -2.35
CA GLU A 73 -10.93 -6.14 -3.65
C GLU A 73 -12.17 -5.52 -4.28
N TYR A 74 -12.02 -4.93 -5.45
CA TYR A 74 -13.11 -4.45 -6.28
C TYR A 74 -13.13 -5.19 -7.61
N ASN A 75 -14.25 -5.83 -7.93
CA ASN A 75 -14.44 -6.55 -9.20
C ASN A 75 -13.30 -7.53 -9.54
N GLY A 76 -12.79 -8.25 -8.55
CA GLY A 76 -11.70 -9.21 -8.74
C GLY A 76 -10.32 -8.59 -8.98
N GLY A 77 -10.10 -7.35 -8.53
CA GLY A 77 -8.81 -6.66 -8.69
C GLY A 77 -8.60 -5.53 -7.68
N SER A 78 -7.64 -4.68 -7.98
CA SER A 78 -7.33 -3.49 -7.18
C SER A 78 -8.38 -2.40 -7.35
N ALA A 79 -8.61 -1.61 -6.31
CA ALA A 79 -9.41 -0.40 -6.42
C ALA A 79 -8.75 0.61 -7.39
N PRO A 80 -9.55 1.30 -8.26
CA PRO A 80 -9.01 2.22 -9.28
C PRO A 80 -8.09 3.31 -8.70
N ILE A 81 -8.40 3.82 -7.52
CA ILE A 81 -7.59 4.84 -6.85
C ILE A 81 -6.14 4.35 -6.57
N LEU A 82 -5.94 3.07 -6.27
CA LEU A 82 -4.61 2.51 -6.03
C LEU A 82 -3.78 2.49 -7.32
N THR A 83 -4.34 1.97 -8.40
CA THR A 83 -3.67 1.93 -9.70
C THR A 83 -3.38 3.33 -10.22
N ASN A 84 -4.34 4.26 -10.05
CA ASN A 84 -4.16 5.67 -10.40
C ASN A 84 -3.01 6.32 -9.62
N ALA A 85 -2.97 6.12 -8.30
CA ALA A 85 -1.90 6.69 -7.47
C ALA A 85 -0.52 6.13 -7.85
N ILE A 86 -0.40 4.82 -8.09
CA ILE A 86 0.86 4.21 -8.54
C ILE A 86 1.31 4.79 -9.87
N THR A 87 0.38 4.99 -10.82
CA THR A 87 0.68 5.61 -12.11
C THR A 87 1.21 7.03 -11.91
N TRP A 88 0.54 7.86 -11.11
CA TRP A 88 1.00 9.21 -10.79
C TRP A 88 2.38 9.23 -10.13
N ILE A 89 2.65 8.31 -9.20
CA ILE A 89 3.96 8.18 -8.56
C ILE A 89 5.03 7.85 -9.60
N SER A 90 4.78 6.87 -10.46
CA SER A 90 5.74 6.42 -11.48
C SER A 90 6.09 7.51 -12.49
N VAL A 91 5.11 8.31 -12.95
CA VAL A 91 5.35 9.37 -13.94
C VAL A 91 5.89 10.66 -13.34
N THR A 92 5.84 10.80 -12.01
CA THR A 92 6.33 12.00 -11.31
C THR A 92 7.76 11.84 -10.81
N THR A 93 8.21 10.61 -10.58
CA THR A 93 9.59 10.31 -10.16
C THR A 93 10.54 10.33 -11.37
N ASP A 94 11.83 10.67 -11.13
CA ASP A 94 12.84 10.77 -12.19
C ASP A 94 13.03 9.44 -12.94
N TYR A 95 12.96 8.34 -12.20
CA TYR A 95 12.88 7.00 -12.76
C TYR A 95 11.69 6.25 -12.16
N TRP A 96 10.84 5.70 -13.00
CA TRP A 96 9.53 5.14 -12.62
C TRP A 96 9.55 4.05 -11.53
N ARG A 97 10.70 3.41 -11.30
CA ARG A 97 10.89 2.43 -10.24
C ARG A 97 11.47 2.99 -8.94
N ASP A 98 12.00 4.20 -8.91
CA ASP A 98 12.71 4.75 -7.74
C ASP A 98 11.90 4.71 -6.45
N ALA A 99 10.59 4.86 -6.58
CA ALA A 99 9.69 4.79 -5.44
C ALA A 99 9.56 3.38 -4.84
N PHE A 100 9.83 2.32 -5.62
CA PHE A 100 9.44 0.95 -5.29
C PHE A 100 10.58 -0.06 -5.29
N SER A 101 11.59 0.10 -6.16
CA SER A 101 12.67 -0.89 -6.32
C SER A 101 13.41 -1.18 -5.03
N ASP A 102 13.70 -2.47 -4.83
CA ASP A 102 14.49 -3.01 -3.72
C ASP A 102 13.88 -2.78 -2.32
N LYS A 103 12.62 -2.37 -2.26
CA LYS A 103 11.88 -2.21 -1.01
C LYS A 103 11.03 -3.43 -0.72
N ILE A 104 10.76 -3.64 0.57
CA ILE A 104 9.94 -4.77 1.01
C ILE A 104 8.48 -4.35 1.15
N GLY A 105 7.55 -5.18 0.69
CA GLY A 105 6.10 -4.91 0.72
C GLY A 105 5.29 -6.00 1.40
N LEU A 106 4.34 -5.61 2.24
CA LEU A 106 3.30 -6.47 2.81
C LEU A 106 1.94 -6.04 2.27
N ILE A 107 1.10 -7.01 1.85
CA ILE A 107 -0.25 -6.74 1.39
C ILE A 107 -1.26 -7.18 2.47
N ALA A 108 -2.19 -6.30 2.78
CA ALA A 108 -3.30 -6.56 3.66
C ALA A 108 -4.62 -6.14 2.99
N THR A 109 -5.71 -6.78 3.36
CA THR A 109 -7.04 -6.47 2.81
C THR A 109 -8.14 -6.60 3.85
N HIS A 110 -9.10 -5.68 3.78
CA HIS A 110 -10.43 -5.85 4.31
C HIS A 110 -11.41 -5.78 3.14
N SER A 111 -11.96 -6.91 2.75
CA SER A 111 -12.84 -7.06 1.59
C SER A 111 -14.14 -7.77 1.96
N GLY A 112 -15.14 -7.74 1.09
CA GLY A 112 -16.38 -8.49 1.28
C GLY A 112 -16.18 -10.01 1.27
N GLY A 113 -15.21 -10.49 0.49
CA GLY A 113 -14.70 -11.87 0.44
C GLY A 113 -13.26 -11.97 0.94
N ASP A 114 -12.52 -12.99 0.48
CA ASP A 114 -11.14 -13.26 0.92
C ASP A 114 -10.09 -12.30 0.34
N GLY A 115 -10.43 -11.48 -0.65
CA GLY A 115 -9.52 -10.54 -1.28
C GLY A 115 -8.37 -11.19 -2.05
N ASN A 116 -8.53 -12.46 -2.47
CA ASN A 116 -7.45 -13.21 -3.11
C ASN A 116 -7.06 -12.65 -4.47
N CYS A 117 -8.03 -12.15 -5.25
CA CYS A 117 -7.76 -11.56 -6.56
C CYS A 117 -7.02 -10.23 -6.41
N PHE A 118 -7.42 -9.39 -5.46
CA PHE A 118 -6.66 -8.18 -5.14
C PHE A 118 -5.21 -8.51 -4.76
N ILE A 119 -5.02 -9.43 -3.82
CA ILE A 119 -3.68 -9.80 -3.35
C ILE A 119 -2.82 -10.32 -4.49
N SER A 120 -3.32 -11.22 -5.33
CA SER A 120 -2.54 -11.84 -6.40
C SER A 120 -2.20 -10.85 -7.52
N THR A 121 -3.17 -10.05 -7.97
CA THR A 121 -2.94 -9.07 -9.04
C THR A 121 -2.03 -7.93 -8.57
N PHE A 122 -2.24 -7.45 -7.35
CA PHE A 122 -1.43 -6.36 -6.81
C PHE A 122 -0.01 -6.82 -6.46
N LYS A 123 0.15 -8.07 -6.00
CA LYS A 123 1.47 -8.68 -5.82
C LYS A 123 2.26 -8.66 -7.13
N GLN A 124 1.68 -9.14 -8.24
CA GLN A 124 2.33 -9.11 -9.56
C GLN A 124 2.74 -7.69 -9.97
N GLN A 125 1.88 -6.70 -9.72
CA GLN A 125 2.19 -5.30 -10.02
C GLN A 125 3.36 -4.79 -9.19
N LEU A 126 3.39 -5.05 -7.89
CA LEU A 126 4.49 -4.65 -7.01
C LEU A 126 5.81 -5.33 -7.40
N GLU A 127 5.79 -6.63 -7.70
CA GLU A 127 6.97 -7.39 -8.14
C GLU A 127 7.51 -6.85 -9.47
N PHE A 128 6.62 -6.50 -10.42
CA PHE A 128 7.01 -5.84 -11.67
C PHE A 128 7.71 -4.50 -11.42
N MET A 129 7.31 -3.77 -10.38
CA MET A 129 7.92 -2.50 -9.99
C MET A 129 9.20 -2.65 -9.15
N GLY A 130 9.61 -3.89 -8.86
CA GLY A 130 10.84 -4.19 -8.13
C GLY A 130 10.68 -4.32 -6.61
N VAL A 131 9.44 -4.37 -6.10
CA VAL A 131 9.19 -4.61 -4.67
C VAL A 131 9.39 -6.08 -4.33
N ILE A 132 10.09 -6.36 -3.25
CA ILE A 132 10.20 -7.70 -2.66
C ILE A 132 8.94 -7.94 -1.81
N VAL A 133 7.95 -8.63 -2.39
CA VAL A 133 6.66 -8.83 -1.72
C VAL A 133 6.74 -9.97 -0.71
N TYR A 134 6.43 -9.66 0.56
CA TYR A 134 6.37 -10.67 1.62
C TYR A 134 5.31 -11.73 1.30
N PRO A 135 5.62 -13.04 1.42
CA PRO A 135 4.75 -14.11 0.92
C PRO A 135 3.45 -14.30 1.70
N ARG A 136 3.35 -13.75 2.91
CA ARG A 136 2.12 -13.82 3.72
C ARG A 136 1.35 -12.50 3.63
N SER A 137 0.03 -12.57 3.69
CA SER A 137 -0.86 -11.41 3.71
C SER A 137 -1.80 -11.43 4.90
N ILE A 138 -2.26 -10.26 5.33
CA ILE A 138 -3.27 -10.13 6.38
C ILE A 138 -4.63 -9.93 5.71
N LYS A 139 -5.57 -10.86 5.97
CA LYS A 139 -6.89 -10.89 5.35
C LYS A 139 -7.97 -10.76 6.40
N VAL A 140 -8.85 -9.80 6.21
CA VAL A 140 -10.01 -9.50 7.06
C VAL A 140 -11.26 -9.43 6.20
N ASN A 141 -12.35 -10.01 6.65
CA ASN A 141 -13.67 -9.90 6.04
C ASN A 141 -14.76 -10.13 7.10
N LYS A 142 -16.03 -10.10 6.70
CA LYS A 142 -17.18 -10.29 7.61
C LYS A 142 -17.18 -11.60 8.39
N ASN A 143 -16.50 -12.65 7.87
CA ASN A 143 -16.42 -13.98 8.48
C ASN A 143 -15.06 -14.25 9.14
N LYS A 144 -14.09 -13.36 8.94
CA LYS A 144 -12.73 -13.48 9.45
C LYS A 144 -12.26 -12.14 9.99
N GLU A 145 -12.42 -11.95 11.27
CA GLU A 145 -11.97 -10.75 11.97
C GLU A 145 -10.45 -10.61 12.03
N PHE A 146 -10.01 -9.40 12.34
CA PHE A 146 -8.58 -9.12 12.55
C PHE A 146 -8.07 -9.89 13.77
N ASN A 147 -7.20 -10.87 13.53
CA ASN A 147 -6.57 -11.65 14.58
C ASN A 147 -5.20 -11.03 14.93
N VAL A 148 -5.10 -10.43 16.11
CA VAL A 148 -3.90 -9.72 16.58
C VAL A 148 -2.70 -10.65 16.67
N GLU A 149 -2.83 -11.83 17.24
CA GLU A 149 -1.72 -12.77 17.45
C GLU A 149 -1.14 -13.26 16.11
N SER A 150 -2.00 -13.68 15.19
CA SER A 150 -1.59 -14.11 13.85
C SER A 150 -0.96 -12.97 13.05
N SER A 151 -1.53 -11.77 13.13
CA SER A 151 -1.03 -10.59 12.44
C SER A 151 0.32 -10.16 12.99
N LYS A 152 0.51 -10.18 14.30
CA LYS A 152 1.77 -9.88 14.97
C LYS A 152 2.90 -10.78 14.47
N LYS A 153 2.69 -12.09 14.40
CA LYS A 153 3.67 -13.06 13.86
C LYS A 153 4.07 -12.75 12.39
N ILE A 154 3.12 -12.29 11.57
CA ILE A 154 3.40 -11.88 10.19
C ILE A 154 4.23 -10.60 10.16
N ILE A 155 3.84 -9.62 10.96
CA ILE A 155 4.46 -8.29 11.01
C ILE A 155 5.88 -8.37 11.58
N GLU A 156 6.12 -9.12 12.65
CA GLU A 156 7.45 -9.33 13.23
C GLU A 156 8.44 -9.90 12.19
N ARG A 157 7.99 -10.91 11.43
CA ARG A 157 8.83 -11.49 10.36
C ARG A 157 9.02 -10.55 9.17
N PHE A 158 7.97 -9.80 8.80
CA PHE A 158 8.05 -8.81 7.75
C PHE A 158 9.07 -7.71 8.09
N GLN A 159 8.95 -7.11 9.28
CA GLN A 159 9.86 -6.03 9.68
C GLN A 159 11.30 -6.49 9.95
N SER A 160 11.53 -7.77 10.23
CA SER A 160 12.89 -8.32 10.38
C SER A 160 13.67 -8.42 9.06
N LEU A 161 13.01 -8.21 7.92
CA LEU A 161 13.63 -8.20 6.59
C LEU A 161 14.04 -6.78 6.14
N LEU A 162 13.65 -5.73 6.87
CA LEU A 162 14.08 -4.35 6.63
C LEU A 162 15.59 -4.18 7.00
#